data_c406ff64ba7f4923ad27b14e3294ff01
#
_entry.id   c406ff64ba7f4923ad27b14e3294ff01
#
_cell.length_a   1.000
_cell.length_b   1.000
_cell.length_c   1.000
_cell.angle_alpha   90.00
_cell.angle_beta   90.00
_cell.angle_gamma   90.00
#
_symmetry.space_group_name_H-M   'P 1'
#
loop_
_entity.id
_entity.type
_entity.pdbx_description
1 polymer ?
#
loop_
_entity_poly.entity_id
_entity_poly.type
_entity_poly.pdbx_seq_one_letter_code
_entity_poly.pdbx_strand_id
1 'polypeptide(L)'
;MLNPVDFSGRPFHFIGIGGIGMSALAYVLRQRQLPVSGSDVRLSHITQRLQEAGAHIFWKQDADNLLFFQADRAEQSPKPSPNGNGHAKPQAVLPTTMAGPQTLPQVVCSTAINDNNSEYRAARNLGCPIFHRSDILAALMQQYRSIAIAGTHGKTTTSSMMGYALLEAGLDPTVVIGGEVGAWKGNARLGDGEWLVAEADESDGSLVKLVPEIGVITNIELDHPDHYQDLDQVIDIFRQFAQQTKVTVASADCPTIRAALTPTLTYSLHRDRAADIWVDRIDAQPAYTEADVWERGTRLGRLRLSVPGQHNLSNALAVIAVGRHLGVEFSHLAAGLAQFEGARRRFELRGYHNGIQFIDDYAHHPSEIQATLSVAALQRAGSSTGSLTQRVVAVFQPHRYSRTAAFLSEFSQAFGQADVVLVTDIYSAGETNTHGITGETLHTAIAAHHPQVHYCPSLEAVNTTLADLLQPGDMALFLGAGNLNRIIPDVMAPFVEAEARTVQRA
;
A
#
# COMPACT_ATOMS: atom_id res chain seq x y z
N MET A 1 4.91 18.87 -26.36
CA MET A 1 3.93 17.79 -26.14
C MET A 1 4.69 16.61 -25.60
N LEU A 2 4.31 16.12 -24.43
CA LEU A 2 4.86 14.87 -23.89
C LEU A 2 4.48 13.74 -24.85
N ASN A 3 5.43 12.87 -25.20
CA ASN A 3 5.13 11.68 -25.99
C ASN A 3 4.07 10.85 -25.22
N PRO A 4 2.97 10.43 -25.86
CA PRO A 4 2.01 9.57 -25.20
C PRO A 4 2.65 8.21 -24.86
N VAL A 5 2.22 7.59 -23.77
CA VAL A 5 2.62 6.22 -23.42
C VAL A 5 2.15 5.27 -24.51
N ASP A 6 3.03 4.44 -25.03
CA ASP A 6 2.75 3.52 -26.11
C ASP A 6 2.59 2.07 -25.61
N PHE A 7 1.36 1.56 -25.61
CA PHE A 7 1.03 0.19 -25.24
C PHE A 7 0.90 -0.76 -26.45
N SER A 8 1.29 -0.35 -27.64
CA SER A 8 1.15 -1.16 -28.88
C SER A 8 2.23 -2.25 -29.06
N GLY A 9 3.08 -2.48 -28.05
CA GLY A 9 4.16 -3.46 -28.07
C GLY A 9 5.54 -2.86 -27.86
N ARG A 10 5.65 -1.55 -27.67
CA ARG A 10 6.90 -0.90 -27.33
C ARG A 10 7.38 -1.34 -25.95
N PRO A 11 8.67 -1.74 -25.77
CA PRO A 11 9.21 -2.23 -24.52
C PRO A 11 9.16 -1.17 -23.40
N PHE A 12 8.98 -1.64 -22.17
CA PHE A 12 9.10 -0.83 -20.95
C PHE A 12 10.33 -1.26 -20.15
N HIS A 13 11.05 -0.28 -19.63
CA HIS A 13 12.19 -0.49 -18.75
C HIS A 13 12.01 0.31 -17.46
N PHE A 14 11.95 -0.38 -16.31
CA PHE A 14 11.69 0.21 -15.00
C PHE A 14 12.98 0.37 -14.18
N ILE A 15 13.38 1.61 -13.84
CA ILE A 15 14.51 1.85 -12.93
C ILE A 15 13.99 1.81 -11.49
N GLY A 16 14.44 0.82 -10.68
CA GLY A 16 13.88 0.54 -9.35
C GLY A 16 12.58 -0.27 -9.42
N ILE A 17 12.56 -1.32 -10.24
CA ILE A 17 11.36 -2.13 -10.54
C ILE A 17 10.76 -2.83 -9.32
N GLY A 18 11.57 -3.10 -8.26
CA GLY A 18 11.13 -3.74 -7.01
C GLY A 18 10.37 -2.81 -6.06
N GLY A 19 10.30 -1.49 -6.36
CA GLY A 19 9.46 -0.57 -5.60
C GLY A 19 7.98 -0.93 -5.71
N ILE A 20 7.22 -0.79 -4.61
CA ILE A 20 5.85 -1.30 -4.53
C ILE A 20 4.94 -0.77 -5.65
N GLY A 21 4.91 0.54 -5.92
CA GLY A 21 4.12 1.12 -7.01
C GLY A 21 4.67 0.80 -8.41
N MET A 22 6.01 0.64 -8.54
CA MET A 22 6.66 0.29 -9.80
C MET A 22 6.34 -1.14 -10.21
N SER A 23 6.46 -2.07 -9.26
CA SER A 23 6.23 -3.51 -9.49
C SER A 23 4.78 -3.84 -9.84
N ALA A 24 3.81 -3.11 -9.28
CA ALA A 24 2.41 -3.28 -9.62
C ALA A 24 2.14 -2.96 -11.10
N LEU A 25 2.67 -1.83 -11.59
CA LEU A 25 2.56 -1.45 -13.00
C LEU A 25 3.31 -2.41 -13.92
N ALA A 26 4.55 -2.75 -13.56
CA ALA A 26 5.36 -3.71 -14.32
C ALA A 26 4.66 -5.07 -14.47
N TYR A 27 4.03 -5.55 -13.38
CA TYR A 27 3.26 -6.80 -13.38
C TYR A 27 2.06 -6.73 -14.34
N VAL A 28 1.22 -5.69 -14.25
CA VAL A 28 0.05 -5.53 -15.14
C VAL A 28 0.48 -5.42 -16.59
N LEU A 29 1.52 -4.63 -16.90
CA LEU A 29 2.03 -4.52 -18.28
C LEU A 29 2.55 -5.86 -18.79
N ARG A 30 3.25 -6.63 -17.93
CA ARG A 30 3.76 -7.95 -18.32
C ARG A 30 2.63 -8.96 -18.52
N GLN A 31 1.59 -8.95 -17.67
CA GLN A 31 0.40 -9.79 -17.84
C GLN A 31 -0.37 -9.43 -19.14
N ARG A 32 -0.33 -8.18 -19.57
CA ARG A 32 -0.81 -7.73 -20.89
C ARG A 32 0.12 -8.12 -22.05
N GLN A 33 1.10 -8.98 -21.79
CA GLN A 33 2.07 -9.48 -22.77
C GLN A 33 3.00 -8.43 -23.39
N LEU A 34 3.13 -7.25 -22.75
CA LEU A 34 4.08 -6.24 -23.16
C LEU A 34 5.50 -6.64 -22.72
N PRO A 35 6.53 -6.32 -23.51
CA PRO A 35 7.91 -6.57 -23.13
C PRO A 35 8.30 -5.65 -21.94
N VAL A 36 8.68 -6.26 -20.81
CA VAL A 36 9.05 -5.54 -19.59
C VAL A 36 10.42 -6.00 -19.14
N SER A 37 11.30 -5.05 -18.90
CA SER A 37 12.54 -5.23 -18.15
C SER A 37 12.66 -4.18 -17.05
N GLY A 38 13.60 -4.35 -16.15
CA GLY A 38 13.92 -3.33 -15.17
C GLY A 38 15.10 -3.69 -14.30
N SER A 39 15.58 -2.71 -13.57
CA SER A 39 16.70 -2.85 -12.65
C SER A 39 16.27 -2.64 -11.21
N ASP A 40 16.91 -3.37 -10.29
CA ASP A 40 16.83 -3.09 -8.86
C ASP A 40 18.15 -3.49 -8.17
N VAL A 41 18.49 -2.78 -7.12
CA VAL A 41 19.70 -3.04 -6.34
C VAL A 41 19.49 -4.10 -5.25
N ARG A 42 18.25 -4.59 -5.08
CA ARG A 42 17.86 -5.56 -4.05
C ARG A 42 17.03 -6.69 -4.64
N LEU A 43 17.44 -7.92 -4.33
CA LEU A 43 16.61 -9.09 -4.55
C LEU A 43 15.48 -9.11 -3.50
N SER A 44 14.26 -9.31 -3.96
CA SER A 44 13.08 -9.43 -3.10
C SER A 44 12.09 -10.42 -3.71
N HIS A 45 11.15 -10.90 -2.90
CA HIS A 45 10.04 -11.72 -3.42
C HIS A 45 9.21 -10.99 -4.49
N ILE A 46 9.19 -9.65 -4.47
CA ILE A 46 8.52 -8.82 -5.49
C ILE A 46 9.24 -8.95 -6.84
N THR A 47 10.57 -8.76 -6.86
CA THR A 47 11.37 -8.90 -8.09
C THR A 47 11.36 -10.33 -8.61
N GLN A 48 11.36 -11.34 -7.72
CA GLN A 48 11.23 -12.74 -8.09
C GLN A 48 9.87 -13.02 -8.75
N ARG A 49 8.78 -12.52 -8.19
CA ARG A 49 7.43 -12.64 -8.80
C ARG A 49 7.37 -12.01 -10.18
N LEU A 50 8.03 -10.88 -10.41
CA LEU A 50 8.11 -10.26 -11.74
C LEU A 50 8.88 -11.10 -12.73
N GLN A 51 9.98 -11.75 -12.31
CA GLN A 51 10.73 -12.72 -13.14
C GLN A 51 9.86 -13.93 -13.49
N GLU A 52 9.13 -14.50 -12.53
CA GLU A 52 8.19 -15.60 -12.75
C GLU A 52 7.08 -15.21 -13.74
N ALA A 53 6.64 -13.94 -13.71
CA ALA A 53 5.71 -13.38 -14.70
C ALA A 53 6.35 -13.12 -16.07
N GLY A 54 7.68 -13.30 -16.21
CA GLY A 54 8.43 -13.16 -17.44
C GLY A 54 9.02 -11.78 -17.70
N ALA A 55 9.15 -10.93 -16.69
CA ALA A 55 9.92 -9.70 -16.78
C ALA A 55 11.42 -9.99 -16.64
N HIS A 56 12.27 -9.27 -17.37
CA HIS A 56 13.72 -9.38 -17.23
C HIS A 56 14.24 -8.43 -16.16
N ILE A 57 14.94 -8.95 -15.14
CA ILE A 57 15.43 -8.16 -14.00
C ILE A 57 16.95 -8.08 -14.01
N PHE A 58 17.47 -6.85 -13.98
CA PHE A 58 18.89 -6.55 -13.80
C PHE A 58 19.20 -6.23 -12.34
N TRP A 59 20.29 -6.75 -11.81
CA TRP A 59 20.72 -6.55 -10.42
C TRP A 59 21.63 -5.35 -10.22
N LYS A 60 21.84 -4.58 -11.27
CA LYS A 60 22.61 -3.33 -11.27
C LYS A 60 21.88 -2.30 -12.13
N GLN A 61 21.95 -1.06 -11.74
CA GLN A 61 21.43 0.08 -12.49
C GLN A 61 22.52 0.57 -13.45
N ASP A 62 22.69 -0.14 -14.57
CA ASP A 62 23.73 0.09 -15.56
C ASP A 62 23.16 0.59 -16.89
N ALA A 63 23.95 1.43 -17.59
CA ALA A 63 23.57 1.99 -18.89
C ALA A 63 23.25 0.93 -19.95
N ASP A 64 23.96 -0.21 -19.92
CA ASP A 64 23.81 -1.30 -20.89
C ASP A 64 22.46 -2.02 -20.79
N ASN A 65 21.77 -1.93 -19.65
CA ASN A 65 20.43 -2.52 -19.47
C ASN A 65 19.42 -2.02 -20.50
N LEU A 66 19.57 -0.78 -20.96
CA LEU A 66 18.66 -0.16 -21.94
C LEU A 66 18.79 -0.76 -23.34
N LEU A 67 19.89 -1.45 -23.61
CA LEU A 67 20.15 -2.10 -24.90
C LEU A 67 19.61 -3.54 -25.00
N PHE A 68 19.09 -4.07 -23.90
CA PHE A 68 18.59 -5.46 -23.81
C PHE A 68 17.65 -5.83 -24.95
N PHE A 69 16.65 -5.02 -25.22
CA PHE A 69 15.68 -5.28 -26.29
C PHE A 69 16.23 -5.11 -27.71
N GLN A 70 17.44 -4.55 -27.86
CA GLN A 70 18.13 -4.44 -29.14
C GLN A 70 18.96 -5.70 -29.41
N ALA A 71 19.58 -6.31 -28.38
CA ALA A 71 20.42 -7.50 -28.47
C ALA A 71 19.63 -8.77 -28.82
N ASP A 72 18.47 -8.98 -28.18
CA ASP A 72 17.59 -10.15 -28.40
C ASP A 72 17.15 -10.30 -29.88
N ARG A 73 17.14 -9.23 -30.65
CA ARG A 73 16.80 -9.27 -32.09
C ARG A 73 17.98 -9.59 -32.99
N ALA A 74 19.19 -9.30 -32.58
CA ALA A 74 20.39 -9.65 -33.35
C ALA A 74 20.63 -11.16 -33.38
N GLU A 75 20.24 -11.87 -32.30
CA GLU A 75 20.33 -13.35 -32.24
C GLU A 75 19.19 -14.07 -32.98
N GLN A 76 18.05 -13.41 -33.20
CA GLN A 76 16.88 -13.98 -33.90
C GLN A 76 16.90 -13.72 -35.42
N SER A 77 17.88 -13.03 -35.95
CA SER A 77 18.07 -12.92 -37.40
C SER A 77 18.50 -14.30 -37.94
N PRO A 78 17.79 -14.88 -38.91
CA PRO A 78 18.12 -16.20 -39.42
C PRO A 78 19.52 -16.15 -40.06
N LYS A 79 20.48 -16.88 -39.48
CA LYS A 79 21.71 -17.20 -40.19
C LYS A 79 21.34 -17.94 -41.47
N PRO A 80 21.89 -17.55 -42.63
CA PRO A 80 21.65 -18.29 -43.87
C PRO A 80 22.11 -19.71 -43.68
N SER A 81 21.18 -20.66 -43.78
CA SER A 81 21.43 -22.10 -43.68
C SER A 81 22.11 -22.59 -44.93
N PRO A 82 23.24 -23.30 -44.86
CA PRO A 82 23.69 -24.17 -45.94
C PRO A 82 23.07 -25.56 -45.74
N ASN A 83 22.10 -25.87 -46.58
CA ASN A 83 21.64 -27.21 -46.92
C ASN A 83 21.30 -28.23 -45.84
N GLY A 84 20.07 -28.81 -45.92
CA GLY A 84 19.83 -30.17 -45.50
C GLY A 84 18.53 -30.47 -44.78
N ASN A 85 17.74 -31.31 -45.41
CA ASN A 85 16.52 -32.00 -44.98
C ASN A 85 16.47 -32.44 -43.52
N GLY A 86 15.34 -32.15 -42.87
CA GLY A 86 15.03 -32.76 -41.57
C GLY A 86 13.67 -32.31 -41.03
N HIS A 87 12.71 -33.24 -40.92
CA HIS A 87 11.39 -33.06 -40.33
C HIS A 87 11.46 -32.56 -38.88
N ALA A 88 10.99 -31.35 -38.59
CA ALA A 88 10.80 -30.84 -37.28
C ALA A 88 9.30 -30.67 -36.95
N LYS A 89 8.92 -31.18 -35.78
CA LYS A 89 7.57 -31.03 -35.19
C LYS A 89 7.26 -29.52 -34.91
N PRO A 90 6.00 -29.11 -35.00
CA PRO A 90 5.66 -27.71 -34.79
C PRO A 90 5.78 -27.35 -33.30
N GLN A 91 6.75 -26.47 -32.98
CA GLN A 91 6.78 -25.69 -31.74
C GLN A 91 5.82 -24.50 -31.90
N ALA A 92 5.08 -24.19 -30.82
CA ALA A 92 4.14 -23.08 -30.77
C ALA A 92 4.87 -21.77 -31.13
N VAL A 93 4.49 -21.20 -32.26
CA VAL A 93 4.97 -19.90 -32.73
C VAL A 93 4.23 -18.83 -31.95
N LEU A 94 4.94 -18.08 -31.09
CA LEU A 94 4.46 -16.83 -30.55
C LEU A 94 4.17 -15.86 -31.70
N PRO A 95 3.08 -15.06 -31.64
CA PRO A 95 2.73 -14.16 -32.73
C PRO A 95 3.81 -13.09 -32.88
N THR A 96 4.52 -13.12 -34.00
CA THR A 96 5.49 -12.10 -34.41
C THR A 96 4.71 -10.90 -34.93
N THR A 97 4.36 -9.97 -34.06
CA THR A 97 3.85 -8.66 -34.50
C THR A 97 5.02 -7.80 -34.97
N MET A 98 4.90 -7.35 -36.18
CA MET A 98 5.81 -6.49 -36.93
C MET A 98 6.15 -5.22 -36.15
N ALA A 99 7.34 -5.10 -35.61
CA ALA A 99 7.84 -3.84 -35.08
C ALA A 99 8.90 -3.27 -36.05
N GLY A 100 8.67 -2.03 -36.45
CA GLY A 100 9.58 -1.21 -37.24
C GLY A 100 10.95 -0.93 -36.57
N PRO A 101 11.79 -0.07 -37.12
CA PRO A 101 13.20 0.05 -36.76
C PRO A 101 13.41 0.42 -35.30
N GLN A 102 14.40 -0.26 -34.68
CA GLN A 102 15.03 -0.02 -33.37
C GLN A 102 14.27 0.91 -32.41
N THR A 103 13.22 0.40 -31.75
CA THR A 103 12.48 1.19 -30.76
C THR A 103 13.18 1.11 -29.40
N LEU A 104 13.75 2.23 -28.99
CA LEU A 104 14.23 2.41 -27.62
C LEU A 104 13.10 2.15 -26.61
N PRO A 105 13.40 1.56 -25.43
CA PRO A 105 12.38 1.31 -24.43
C PRO A 105 11.78 2.61 -23.88
N GLN A 106 10.57 2.52 -23.39
CA GLN A 106 9.94 3.54 -22.55
C GLN A 106 10.48 3.35 -21.14
N VAL A 107 11.22 4.31 -20.63
CA VAL A 107 11.85 4.23 -19.31
C VAL A 107 10.87 4.76 -18.27
N VAL A 108 10.65 3.99 -17.21
CA VAL A 108 9.76 4.35 -16.11
C VAL A 108 10.57 4.51 -14.84
N CYS A 109 10.39 5.63 -14.15
CA CYS A 109 11.07 5.92 -12.89
C CYS A 109 10.10 6.46 -11.82
N SER A 110 10.57 6.45 -10.57
CA SER A 110 9.91 7.11 -9.43
C SER A 110 10.68 8.37 -9.04
N THR A 111 10.14 9.15 -8.11
CA THR A 111 10.80 10.34 -7.53
C THR A 111 12.14 10.02 -6.84
N ALA A 112 12.39 8.76 -6.48
CA ALA A 112 13.67 8.33 -5.90
C ALA A 112 14.84 8.29 -6.91
N ILE A 113 14.54 8.33 -8.22
CA ILE A 113 15.53 8.27 -9.28
C ILE A 113 15.82 9.68 -9.80
N ASN A 114 17.09 10.05 -9.82
CA ASN A 114 17.55 11.38 -10.21
C ASN A 114 18.79 11.32 -11.11
N ASP A 115 19.34 12.48 -11.48
CA ASP A 115 20.50 12.63 -12.37
C ASP A 115 21.80 11.95 -11.87
N ASN A 116 21.88 11.51 -10.62
CA ASN A 116 23.01 10.72 -10.12
C ASN A 116 22.93 9.24 -10.56
N ASN A 117 21.77 8.78 -11.01
CA ASN A 117 21.59 7.40 -11.48
C ASN A 117 22.19 7.24 -12.91
N SER A 118 23.09 6.25 -13.08
CA SER A 118 23.78 6.03 -14.36
C SER A 118 22.84 5.58 -15.48
N GLU A 119 21.87 4.73 -15.15
CA GLU A 119 20.87 4.21 -16.09
C GLU A 119 19.91 5.32 -16.54
N TYR A 120 19.48 6.20 -15.61
CA TYR A 120 18.66 7.37 -15.95
C TYR A 120 19.38 8.34 -16.88
N ARG A 121 20.68 8.64 -16.62
CA ARG A 121 21.49 9.47 -17.51
C ARG A 121 21.64 8.84 -18.90
N ALA A 122 21.87 7.53 -18.96
CA ALA A 122 21.96 6.82 -20.23
C ALA A 122 20.64 6.88 -21.02
N ALA A 123 19.50 6.71 -20.36
CA ALA A 123 18.19 6.85 -20.99
C ALA A 123 17.98 8.23 -21.62
N ARG A 124 18.39 9.30 -20.93
CA ARG A 124 18.34 10.68 -21.47
C ARG A 124 19.27 10.84 -22.69
N ASN A 125 20.50 10.35 -22.59
CA ASN A 125 21.49 10.46 -23.67
C ASN A 125 21.10 9.68 -24.94
N LEU A 126 20.43 8.54 -24.77
CA LEU A 126 19.90 7.71 -25.86
C LEU A 126 18.61 8.29 -26.46
N GLY A 127 17.97 9.27 -25.82
CA GLY A 127 16.69 9.82 -26.25
C GLY A 127 15.51 8.89 -25.98
N CYS A 128 15.59 8.03 -24.96
CA CYS A 128 14.46 7.23 -24.53
C CYS A 128 13.32 8.14 -24.02
N PRO A 129 12.04 7.84 -24.32
CA PRO A 129 10.94 8.46 -23.61
C PRO A 129 11.02 8.07 -22.13
N ILE A 130 11.02 9.07 -21.26
CA ILE A 130 11.08 8.86 -19.80
C ILE A 130 9.76 9.31 -19.19
N PHE A 131 9.18 8.44 -18.39
CA PHE A 131 7.90 8.63 -17.71
C PHE A 131 8.06 8.48 -16.22
N HIS A 132 7.33 9.25 -15.45
CA HIS A 132 7.11 8.98 -14.06
C HIS A 132 6.10 7.82 -13.90
N ARG A 133 6.18 7.03 -12.81
CA ARG A 133 5.24 5.92 -12.53
C ARG A 133 3.77 6.35 -12.64
N SER A 134 3.45 7.59 -12.22
CA SER A 134 2.11 8.15 -12.29
C SER A 134 1.64 8.42 -13.71
N ASP A 135 2.54 8.69 -14.65
CA ASP A 135 2.19 8.89 -16.06
C ASP A 135 1.73 7.56 -16.68
N ILE A 136 2.40 6.45 -16.30
CA ILE A 136 1.99 5.11 -16.74
C ILE A 136 0.64 4.72 -16.12
N LEU A 137 0.45 4.99 -14.82
CA LEU A 137 -0.83 4.73 -14.16
C LEU A 137 -1.95 5.55 -14.80
N ALA A 138 -1.76 6.84 -15.03
CA ALA A 138 -2.73 7.72 -15.66
C ALA A 138 -3.10 7.24 -17.07
N ALA A 139 -2.09 6.87 -17.88
CA ALA A 139 -2.30 6.33 -19.22
C ALA A 139 -3.02 4.98 -19.21
N LEU A 140 -2.70 4.10 -18.24
CA LEU A 140 -3.38 2.82 -18.07
C LEU A 140 -4.85 3.03 -17.68
N MET A 141 -5.13 3.95 -16.75
CA MET A 141 -6.49 4.29 -16.30
C MET A 141 -7.39 4.77 -17.46
N GLN A 142 -6.83 5.44 -18.46
CA GLN A 142 -7.58 5.89 -19.63
C GLN A 142 -8.06 4.74 -20.55
N GLN A 143 -7.50 3.53 -20.38
CA GLN A 143 -7.92 2.34 -21.15
C GLN A 143 -9.03 1.54 -20.48
N TYR A 144 -9.46 1.95 -19.28
CA TYR A 144 -10.47 1.30 -18.46
C TYR A 144 -11.50 2.30 -17.97
N ARG A 145 -12.67 1.82 -17.55
CA ARG A 145 -13.44 2.53 -16.54
C ARG A 145 -12.66 2.44 -15.25
N SER A 146 -12.38 3.55 -14.59
CA SER A 146 -11.42 3.53 -13.49
C SER A 146 -11.98 4.08 -12.20
N ILE A 147 -11.61 3.41 -11.10
CA ILE A 147 -11.88 3.79 -9.73
C ILE A 147 -10.53 4.12 -9.08
N ALA A 148 -10.32 5.37 -8.68
CA ALA A 148 -9.12 5.79 -7.99
C ALA A 148 -9.42 6.05 -6.51
N ILE A 149 -8.65 5.43 -5.63
CA ILE A 149 -8.80 5.60 -4.19
C ILE A 149 -7.67 6.50 -3.67
N ALA A 150 -8.05 7.71 -3.28
CA ALA A 150 -7.20 8.73 -2.71
C ALA A 150 -7.56 8.99 -1.24
N GLY A 151 -6.72 9.79 -0.58
CA GLY A 151 -6.89 10.19 0.82
C GLY A 151 -5.58 10.05 1.58
N THR A 152 -5.41 10.78 2.65
CA THR A 152 -4.19 10.71 3.45
C THR A 152 -3.99 9.30 4.03
N HIS A 153 -5.05 8.71 4.58
CA HIS A 153 -5.02 7.38 5.20
C HIS A 153 -6.06 6.43 4.60
N GLY A 154 -5.82 5.11 4.73
CA GLY A 154 -6.76 4.07 4.33
C GLY A 154 -6.77 3.70 2.85
N LYS A 155 -5.98 4.34 1.99
CA LYS A 155 -5.90 4.07 0.54
C LYS A 155 -5.74 2.60 0.20
N THR A 156 -4.68 1.98 0.68
CA THR A 156 -4.34 0.57 0.40
C THR A 156 -5.44 -0.39 0.86
N THR A 157 -5.96 -0.19 2.06
CA THR A 157 -7.04 -1.04 2.61
C THR A 157 -8.32 -0.89 1.79
N THR A 158 -8.73 0.34 1.48
CA THR A 158 -9.94 0.60 0.68
C THR A 158 -9.80 0.06 -0.74
N SER A 159 -8.66 0.24 -1.40
CA SER A 159 -8.41 -0.29 -2.74
C SER A 159 -8.42 -1.82 -2.75
N SER A 160 -7.86 -2.45 -1.72
CA SER A 160 -7.88 -3.90 -1.57
C SER A 160 -9.30 -4.42 -1.35
N MET A 161 -10.06 -3.83 -0.42
CA MET A 161 -11.47 -4.15 -0.18
C MET A 161 -12.32 -3.97 -1.44
N MET A 162 -12.07 -2.90 -2.23
CA MET A 162 -12.74 -2.65 -3.50
C MET A 162 -12.49 -3.78 -4.49
N GLY A 163 -11.24 -4.23 -4.61
CA GLY A 163 -10.90 -5.36 -5.47
C GLY A 163 -11.62 -6.64 -5.08
N TYR A 164 -11.72 -6.97 -3.78
CA TYR A 164 -12.47 -8.13 -3.29
C TYR A 164 -13.96 -8.01 -3.58
N ALA A 165 -14.56 -6.86 -3.27
CA ALA A 165 -16.00 -6.66 -3.45
C ALA A 165 -16.43 -6.71 -4.93
N LEU A 166 -15.64 -6.11 -5.82
CA LEU A 166 -15.93 -6.13 -7.26
C LEU A 166 -15.66 -7.50 -7.89
N LEU A 167 -14.68 -8.24 -7.40
CA LEU A 167 -14.40 -9.61 -7.83
C LEU A 167 -15.56 -10.54 -7.44
N GLU A 168 -16.04 -10.47 -6.20
CA GLU A 168 -17.21 -11.24 -5.74
C GLU A 168 -18.49 -10.87 -6.50
N ALA A 169 -18.61 -9.61 -6.91
CA ALA A 169 -19.71 -9.14 -7.76
C ALA A 169 -19.60 -9.60 -9.23
N GLY A 170 -18.55 -10.35 -9.61
CA GLY A 170 -18.32 -10.82 -10.97
C GLY A 170 -17.84 -9.78 -11.96
N LEU A 171 -17.37 -8.62 -11.49
CA LEU A 171 -16.87 -7.52 -12.34
C LEU A 171 -15.39 -7.68 -12.73
N ASP A 172 -14.70 -8.65 -12.17
CA ASP A 172 -13.33 -9.06 -12.48
C ASP A 172 -12.35 -7.90 -12.77
N PRO A 173 -12.11 -6.96 -11.81
CA PRO A 173 -11.34 -5.76 -12.05
C PRO A 173 -9.85 -6.04 -12.22
N THR A 174 -9.16 -5.22 -13.03
CA THR A 174 -7.71 -5.00 -12.90
C THR A 174 -7.45 -4.17 -11.65
N VAL A 175 -6.45 -4.53 -10.83
CA VAL A 175 -6.16 -3.86 -9.56
C VAL A 175 -4.68 -3.49 -9.47
N VAL A 176 -4.39 -2.25 -9.06
CA VAL A 176 -3.04 -1.69 -8.86
C VAL A 176 -3.02 -0.95 -7.52
N ILE A 177 -2.34 -1.49 -6.52
CA ILE A 177 -2.35 -0.96 -5.15
C ILE A 177 -0.96 -0.79 -4.56
N GLY A 178 -0.85 0.03 -3.51
CA GLY A 178 0.40 0.34 -2.82
C GLY A 178 0.81 -0.66 -1.73
N GLY A 179 0.15 -1.80 -1.62
CA GLY A 179 0.46 -2.84 -0.63
C GLY A 179 0.19 -4.24 -1.16
N GLU A 180 0.73 -5.25 -0.49
CA GLU A 180 0.54 -6.63 -0.89
C GLU A 180 -0.72 -7.24 -0.26
N VAL A 181 -1.47 -8.00 -1.05
CA VAL A 181 -2.67 -8.73 -0.66
C VAL A 181 -2.45 -10.22 -0.87
N GLY A 182 -2.73 -11.01 0.17
CA GLY A 182 -2.47 -12.44 0.18
C GLY A 182 -3.19 -13.20 -0.94
N ALA A 183 -4.45 -12.91 -1.19
CA ALA A 183 -5.24 -13.58 -2.24
C ALA A 183 -4.68 -13.41 -3.66
N TRP A 184 -4.00 -12.30 -3.93
CA TRP A 184 -3.38 -12.04 -5.25
C TRP A 184 -1.87 -12.28 -5.23
N LYS A 185 -1.32 -12.70 -4.09
CA LYS A 185 0.11 -12.93 -3.86
C LYS A 185 0.98 -11.73 -4.27
N GLY A 186 0.46 -10.51 -4.05
CA GLY A 186 1.16 -9.27 -4.36
C GLY A 186 0.26 -8.04 -4.40
N ASN A 187 0.75 -7.01 -5.08
CA ASN A 187 0.18 -5.67 -5.10
C ASN A 187 -0.57 -5.31 -6.40
N ALA A 188 -0.77 -6.29 -7.28
CA ALA A 188 -1.54 -6.12 -8.51
C ALA A 188 -2.13 -7.44 -9.01
N ARG A 189 -3.24 -7.32 -9.73
CA ARG A 189 -3.81 -8.37 -10.57
C ARG A 189 -4.30 -7.79 -11.90
N LEU A 190 -4.22 -8.55 -12.98
CA LEU A 190 -4.93 -8.28 -14.23
C LEU A 190 -6.28 -8.99 -14.17
N GLY A 191 -7.36 -8.30 -14.43
CA GLY A 191 -8.71 -8.83 -14.63
C GLY A 191 -9.13 -8.70 -16.07
N ASP A 192 -10.15 -9.46 -16.47
CA ASP A 192 -10.74 -9.41 -17.80
C ASP A 192 -11.93 -8.42 -17.90
N GLY A 193 -12.32 -7.83 -16.74
CA GLY A 193 -13.39 -6.85 -16.67
C GLY A 193 -13.02 -5.45 -17.16
N GLU A 194 -14.03 -4.61 -17.35
CA GLU A 194 -13.84 -3.23 -17.82
C GLU A 194 -13.28 -2.25 -16.77
N TRP A 195 -13.23 -2.65 -15.48
CA TRP A 195 -12.84 -1.79 -14.38
C TRP A 195 -11.37 -1.92 -14.01
N LEU A 196 -10.76 -0.78 -13.73
CA LEU A 196 -9.46 -0.70 -13.08
C LEU A 196 -9.61 -0.01 -11.72
N VAL A 197 -9.18 -0.67 -10.65
CA VAL A 197 -9.08 -0.12 -9.30
C VAL A 197 -7.64 0.27 -9.05
N ALA A 198 -7.39 1.53 -8.74
CA ALA A 198 -6.05 2.04 -8.50
C ALA A 198 -5.96 2.80 -7.17
N GLU A 199 -4.88 2.58 -6.43
CA GLU A 199 -4.48 3.46 -5.35
C GLU A 199 -3.87 4.74 -5.93
N ALA A 200 -4.38 5.89 -5.51
CA ALA A 200 -4.00 7.22 -5.97
C ALA A 200 -3.21 7.94 -4.88
N ASP A 201 -1.91 8.14 -5.13
CA ASP A 201 -0.96 8.66 -4.16
C ASP A 201 -0.82 10.19 -4.31
N GLU A 202 -0.99 10.91 -3.20
CA GLU A 202 -0.83 12.36 -3.12
C GLU A 202 0.58 12.80 -2.77
N SER A 203 1.43 11.89 -2.28
CA SER A 203 2.71 12.19 -1.61
C SER A 203 3.71 12.99 -2.44
N ASP A 204 3.63 12.92 -3.75
CA ASP A 204 4.53 13.59 -4.71
C ASP A 204 3.80 14.57 -5.63
N GLY A 205 2.57 14.93 -5.29
CA GLY A 205 1.74 15.82 -6.10
C GLY A 205 1.20 15.20 -7.38
N SER A 206 1.48 13.93 -7.65
CA SER A 206 1.07 13.27 -8.90
C SER A 206 -0.43 12.94 -8.98
N LEU A 207 -1.17 13.08 -7.88
CA LEU A 207 -2.61 12.84 -7.82
C LEU A 207 -3.38 13.62 -8.90
N VAL A 208 -2.96 14.85 -9.23
CA VAL A 208 -3.59 15.69 -10.26
C VAL A 208 -3.46 15.16 -11.69
N LYS A 209 -2.62 14.16 -11.94
CA LYS A 209 -2.51 13.54 -13.27
C LYS A 209 -3.60 12.50 -13.52
N LEU A 210 -4.29 12.06 -12.45
CA LEU A 210 -5.26 10.98 -12.53
C LEU A 210 -6.66 11.56 -12.81
N VAL A 211 -7.31 11.03 -13.83
CA VAL A 211 -8.65 11.43 -14.26
C VAL A 211 -9.56 10.20 -14.22
N PRO A 212 -9.98 9.74 -13.04
CA PRO A 212 -10.81 8.55 -12.92
C PRO A 212 -12.27 8.82 -13.26
N GLU A 213 -13.02 7.75 -13.57
CA GLU A 213 -14.47 7.83 -13.62
C GLU A 213 -15.06 8.00 -12.22
N ILE A 214 -14.55 7.24 -11.24
CA ILE A 214 -14.96 7.34 -9.85
C ILE A 214 -13.71 7.61 -8.99
N GLY A 215 -13.74 8.70 -8.23
CA GLY A 215 -12.71 9.04 -7.24
C GLY A 215 -13.24 8.88 -5.83
N VAL A 216 -12.54 8.11 -5.03
CA VAL A 216 -12.82 7.96 -3.60
C VAL A 216 -11.83 8.82 -2.82
N ILE A 217 -12.30 9.60 -1.85
CA ILE A 217 -11.47 10.39 -0.93
C ILE A 217 -11.81 9.95 0.49
N THR A 218 -10.91 9.23 1.13
CA THR A 218 -11.16 8.66 2.47
C THR A 218 -11.10 9.70 3.57
N ASN A 219 -10.07 10.54 3.54
CA ASN A 219 -9.84 11.65 4.46
C ASN A 219 -8.79 12.60 3.88
N ILE A 220 -8.71 13.82 4.44
CA ILE A 220 -7.70 14.83 4.09
C ILE A 220 -7.11 15.36 5.39
N GLU A 221 -5.84 15.04 5.62
CA GLU A 221 -5.02 15.53 6.73
C GLU A 221 -3.69 16.04 6.18
N LEU A 222 -2.98 16.87 6.94
CA LEU A 222 -1.61 17.22 6.60
C LEU A 222 -0.74 15.97 6.74
N ASP A 223 -0.03 15.61 5.69
CA ASP A 223 1.07 14.64 5.70
C ASP A 223 2.07 15.04 4.60
N HIS A 224 3.19 14.33 4.50
CA HIS A 224 4.25 14.62 3.54
C HIS A 224 4.80 16.06 3.63
N PRO A 225 5.28 16.50 4.82
CA PRO A 225 5.80 17.84 5.02
C PRO A 225 7.11 18.11 4.24
N ASP A 226 7.69 17.07 3.65
CA ASP A 226 8.76 17.17 2.64
C ASP A 226 8.26 17.70 1.29
N HIS A 227 6.96 17.64 1.02
CA HIS A 227 6.33 18.11 -0.22
C HIS A 227 5.34 19.26 0.02
N TYR A 228 4.51 19.18 1.08
CA TYR A 228 3.48 20.18 1.42
C TYR A 228 3.88 20.99 2.65
N GLN A 229 3.73 22.31 2.56
CA GLN A 229 4.06 23.21 3.66
C GLN A 229 2.93 23.31 4.69
N ASP A 230 1.67 23.17 4.23
CA ASP A 230 0.47 23.32 5.04
C ASP A 230 -0.70 22.47 4.50
N LEU A 231 -1.78 22.43 5.28
CA LEU A 231 -2.98 21.69 4.94
C LEU A 231 -3.70 22.25 3.70
N ASP A 232 -3.59 23.56 3.44
CA ASP A 232 -4.27 24.19 2.30
C ASP A 232 -3.71 23.68 0.97
N GLN A 233 -2.40 23.45 0.87
CA GLN A 233 -1.78 22.83 -0.29
C GLN A 233 -2.27 21.39 -0.52
N VAL A 234 -2.46 20.63 0.57
CA VAL A 234 -3.02 19.27 0.49
C VAL A 234 -4.49 19.35 0.02
N ILE A 235 -5.28 20.26 0.58
CA ILE A 235 -6.68 20.48 0.18
C ILE A 235 -6.76 20.82 -1.33
N ASP A 236 -5.89 21.68 -1.82
CA ASP A 236 -5.91 22.10 -3.22
C ASP A 236 -5.67 20.94 -4.20
N ILE A 237 -4.78 20.02 -3.87
CA ILE A 237 -4.53 18.83 -4.70
C ILE A 237 -5.74 17.89 -4.72
N PHE A 238 -6.39 17.67 -3.58
CA PHE A 238 -7.60 16.86 -3.50
C PHE A 238 -8.79 17.55 -4.20
N ARG A 239 -8.87 18.89 -4.14
CA ARG A 239 -9.89 19.65 -4.88
C ARG A 239 -9.71 19.50 -6.39
N GLN A 240 -8.49 19.59 -6.90
CA GLN A 240 -8.19 19.35 -8.30
C GLN A 240 -8.55 17.92 -8.73
N PHE A 241 -8.17 16.93 -7.92
CA PHE A 241 -8.54 15.54 -8.18
C PHE A 241 -10.07 15.35 -8.23
N ALA A 242 -10.81 15.91 -7.26
CA ALA A 242 -12.27 15.83 -7.24
C ALA A 242 -12.91 16.50 -8.47
N GLN A 243 -12.38 17.64 -8.94
CA GLN A 243 -12.88 18.34 -10.13
C GLN A 243 -12.66 17.55 -11.45
N GLN A 244 -11.63 16.70 -11.49
CA GLN A 244 -11.32 15.86 -12.66
C GLN A 244 -12.10 14.55 -12.67
N THR A 245 -12.75 14.22 -11.56
CA THR A 245 -13.48 12.96 -11.35
C THR A 245 -14.95 13.13 -11.75
N LYS A 246 -15.54 12.17 -12.48
CA LYS A 246 -16.96 12.25 -12.84
C LYS A 246 -17.88 12.03 -11.63
N VAL A 247 -17.52 11.08 -10.75
CA VAL A 247 -18.26 10.76 -9.51
C VAL A 247 -17.29 10.74 -8.34
N THR A 248 -17.45 11.68 -7.43
CA THR A 248 -16.65 11.73 -6.22
C THR A 248 -17.39 11.10 -5.05
N VAL A 249 -16.78 10.12 -4.40
CA VAL A 249 -17.27 9.45 -3.18
C VAL A 249 -16.36 9.85 -2.03
N ALA A 250 -16.91 10.40 -0.93
CA ALA A 250 -16.05 10.87 0.14
C ALA A 250 -16.68 10.71 1.54
N SER A 251 -15.80 10.64 2.56
CA SER A 251 -16.20 10.51 3.96
C SER A 251 -16.81 11.81 4.47
N ALA A 252 -18.04 11.74 4.97
CA ALA A 252 -18.68 12.84 5.69
C ALA A 252 -18.16 12.96 7.14
N ASP A 253 -17.35 12.04 7.63
CA ASP A 253 -16.77 12.11 8.97
C ASP A 253 -15.53 13.01 9.00
N CYS A 254 -14.82 13.16 7.87
CA CYS A 254 -13.66 14.02 7.77
C CYS A 254 -14.05 15.51 7.75
N PRO A 255 -13.65 16.31 8.75
CA PRO A 255 -13.99 17.73 8.81
C PRO A 255 -13.47 18.53 7.61
N THR A 256 -12.24 18.21 7.16
CA THR A 256 -11.59 18.87 6.03
C THR A 256 -12.37 18.64 4.73
N ILE A 257 -12.82 17.40 4.48
CA ILE A 257 -13.65 17.08 3.31
C ILE A 257 -14.95 17.90 3.34
N ARG A 258 -15.65 17.91 4.47
CA ARG A 258 -16.91 18.67 4.60
C ARG A 258 -16.75 20.17 4.38
N ALA A 259 -15.61 20.72 4.79
CA ALA A 259 -15.33 22.15 4.63
C ALA A 259 -14.88 22.52 3.21
N ALA A 260 -14.17 21.61 2.52
CA ALA A 260 -13.42 21.95 1.30
C ALA A 260 -14.00 21.37 0.01
N LEU A 261 -14.80 20.28 0.07
CA LEU A 261 -15.30 19.56 -1.09
C LEU A 261 -16.84 19.44 -1.08
N THR A 262 -17.40 19.20 -2.27
CA THR A 262 -18.82 18.84 -2.47
C THR A 262 -18.88 17.52 -3.23
N PRO A 263 -18.76 16.37 -2.53
CA PRO A 263 -18.80 15.06 -3.16
C PRO A 263 -20.14 14.73 -3.81
N THR A 264 -20.13 13.87 -4.81
CA THR A 264 -21.36 13.35 -5.45
C THR A 264 -22.11 12.39 -4.52
N LEU A 265 -21.35 11.57 -3.79
CA LEU A 265 -21.85 10.59 -2.81
C LEU A 265 -21.03 10.69 -1.53
N THR A 266 -21.70 10.49 -0.42
CA THR A 266 -21.09 10.55 0.91
C THR A 266 -21.33 9.28 1.71
N TYR A 267 -20.38 8.93 2.57
CA TYR A 267 -20.53 7.86 3.55
C TYR A 267 -20.09 8.32 4.94
N SER A 268 -20.63 7.68 5.98
CA SER A 268 -20.35 8.03 7.37
C SER A 268 -20.56 6.86 8.32
N LEU A 269 -19.77 6.83 9.40
CA LEU A 269 -20.01 5.98 10.57
C LEU A 269 -21.18 6.48 11.44
N HIS A 270 -21.66 7.70 11.17
CA HIS A 270 -22.64 8.41 12.02
C HIS A 270 -23.89 8.78 11.22
N ARG A 271 -25.06 8.39 11.73
CA ARG A 271 -26.37 8.70 11.13
C ARG A 271 -26.65 10.19 10.99
N ASP A 272 -26.19 11.00 11.96
CA ASP A 272 -26.43 12.44 12.03
C ASP A 272 -25.67 13.27 10.98
N ARG A 273 -24.76 12.66 10.23
CA ARG A 273 -24.01 13.30 9.14
C ARG A 273 -24.79 13.46 7.84
N ALA A 274 -26.02 12.92 7.78
CA ALA A 274 -26.87 12.95 6.58
C ALA A 274 -26.18 12.42 5.30
N ALA A 275 -25.31 11.41 5.47
CA ALA A 275 -24.60 10.76 4.36
C ALA A 275 -25.53 9.84 3.56
N ASP A 276 -25.20 9.60 2.27
CA ASP A 276 -25.95 8.66 1.43
C ASP A 276 -25.87 7.23 1.95
N ILE A 277 -24.67 6.82 2.41
CA ILE A 277 -24.42 5.52 3.06
C ILE A 277 -23.98 5.77 4.50
N TRP A 278 -24.62 5.11 5.44
CA TRP A 278 -24.25 5.21 6.86
C TRP A 278 -24.53 3.91 7.60
N VAL A 279 -24.06 3.81 8.86
CA VAL A 279 -24.22 2.64 9.71
C VAL A 279 -24.83 2.97 11.06
N ASP A 280 -25.46 1.98 11.65
CA ASP A 280 -25.79 1.95 13.07
C ASP A 280 -25.52 0.56 13.66
N ARG A 281 -25.79 0.40 14.99
CA ARG A 281 -25.56 -0.86 15.71
C ARG A 281 -24.19 -1.47 15.45
N ILE A 282 -23.17 -0.61 15.54
CA ILE A 282 -21.77 -1.05 15.39
C ILE A 282 -21.41 -1.96 16.57
N ASP A 283 -21.00 -3.17 16.27
CA ASP A 283 -20.46 -4.15 17.19
C ASP A 283 -18.98 -4.41 16.82
N ALA A 284 -18.08 -3.80 17.60
CA ALA A 284 -16.64 -3.91 17.39
C ALA A 284 -16.08 -4.97 18.37
N GLN A 285 -15.66 -6.09 17.83
CA GLN A 285 -15.09 -7.21 18.54
C GLN A 285 -13.59 -7.37 18.20
N PRO A 286 -12.80 -8.08 19.03
CA PRO A 286 -11.38 -8.32 18.77
C PRO A 286 -11.07 -8.92 17.38
N ALA A 287 -11.93 -9.81 16.89
CA ALA A 287 -11.73 -10.57 15.66
C ALA A 287 -12.54 -10.05 14.47
N TYR A 288 -13.50 -9.15 14.67
CA TYR A 288 -14.36 -8.66 13.60
C TYR A 288 -15.05 -7.35 13.99
N THR A 289 -15.60 -6.68 12.98
CA THR A 289 -16.52 -5.55 13.17
C THR A 289 -17.80 -5.81 12.41
N GLU A 290 -18.95 -5.66 13.06
CA GLU A 290 -20.27 -5.74 12.43
C GLU A 290 -21.04 -4.44 12.56
N ALA A 291 -21.88 -4.13 11.55
CA ALA A 291 -22.78 -2.99 11.58
C ALA A 291 -23.99 -3.19 10.67
N ASP A 292 -25.11 -2.56 10.99
CA ASP A 292 -26.23 -2.43 10.05
C ASP A 292 -25.97 -1.28 9.08
N VAL A 293 -26.02 -1.55 7.77
CA VAL A 293 -25.74 -0.58 6.72
C VAL A 293 -27.04 -0.04 6.14
N TRP A 294 -27.08 1.27 5.90
CA TRP A 294 -28.21 2.02 5.37
C TRP A 294 -27.81 2.81 4.14
N GLU A 295 -28.71 2.89 3.16
CA GLU A 295 -28.60 3.74 1.98
C GLU A 295 -29.82 4.66 1.93
N ARG A 296 -29.62 5.99 2.06
CA ARG A 296 -30.67 6.99 1.94
C ARG A 296 -31.95 6.64 2.74
N GLY A 297 -31.75 6.15 3.95
CA GLY A 297 -32.86 5.77 4.86
C GLY A 297 -33.42 4.37 4.70
N THR A 298 -32.96 3.59 3.71
CA THR A 298 -33.31 2.19 3.53
C THR A 298 -32.22 1.29 4.10
N ARG A 299 -32.58 0.34 4.98
CA ARG A 299 -31.63 -0.63 5.52
C ARG A 299 -31.27 -1.65 4.43
N LEU A 300 -29.95 -1.75 4.10
CA LEU A 300 -29.44 -2.71 3.12
C LEU A 300 -29.22 -4.09 3.74
N GLY A 301 -28.68 -4.15 4.96
CA GLY A 301 -28.40 -5.41 5.63
C GLY A 301 -27.34 -5.26 6.73
N ARG A 302 -26.90 -6.41 7.26
CA ARG A 302 -25.79 -6.53 8.22
C ARG A 302 -24.49 -6.76 7.48
N LEU A 303 -23.50 -5.90 7.68
CA LEU A 303 -22.12 -6.08 7.23
C LEU A 303 -21.31 -6.75 8.35
N ARG A 304 -20.45 -7.70 7.98
CA ARG A 304 -19.42 -8.27 8.86
C ARG A 304 -18.06 -8.17 8.17
N LEU A 305 -17.10 -7.60 8.87
CA LEU A 305 -15.70 -7.49 8.43
C LEU A 305 -14.82 -8.38 9.30
N SER A 306 -13.97 -9.19 8.69
CA SER A 306 -12.97 -10.02 9.40
C SER A 306 -11.78 -9.17 9.91
N VAL A 307 -11.68 -7.92 9.51
CA VAL A 307 -10.69 -6.95 10.00
C VAL A 307 -11.34 -6.00 11.01
N PRO A 308 -10.83 -5.91 12.24
CA PRO A 308 -11.42 -5.07 13.28
C PRO A 308 -11.11 -3.60 13.10
N GLY A 309 -11.87 -2.75 13.78
CA GLY A 309 -11.65 -1.31 13.89
C GLY A 309 -12.60 -0.45 13.06
N GLN A 310 -12.97 0.70 13.64
CA GLN A 310 -13.90 1.62 13.01
C GLN A 310 -13.35 2.23 11.71
N HIS A 311 -12.04 2.45 11.61
CA HIS A 311 -11.40 2.92 10.38
C HIS A 311 -11.57 1.91 9.22
N ASN A 312 -11.53 0.60 9.49
CA ASN A 312 -11.81 -0.43 8.49
C ASN A 312 -13.28 -0.48 8.09
N LEU A 313 -14.19 -0.23 9.04
CA LEU A 313 -15.61 -0.08 8.73
C LEU A 313 -15.85 1.16 7.84
N SER A 314 -15.20 2.29 8.11
CA SER A 314 -15.25 3.48 7.26
C SER A 314 -14.73 3.19 5.85
N ASN A 315 -13.60 2.48 5.71
CA ASN A 315 -13.06 2.05 4.43
C ASN A 315 -14.05 1.15 3.66
N ALA A 316 -14.72 0.24 4.35
CA ALA A 316 -15.74 -0.63 3.76
C ALA A 316 -16.98 0.14 3.29
N LEU A 317 -17.39 1.21 4.00
CA LEU A 317 -18.50 2.06 3.56
C LEU A 317 -18.18 2.79 2.26
N ALA A 318 -16.95 3.23 2.05
CA ALA A 318 -16.50 3.77 0.77
C ALA A 318 -16.70 2.76 -0.37
N VAL A 319 -16.33 1.50 -0.13
CA VAL A 319 -16.51 0.39 -1.09
C VAL A 319 -17.98 0.15 -1.39
N ILE A 320 -18.82 0.11 -0.34
CA ILE A 320 -20.27 -0.06 -0.50
C ILE A 320 -20.87 1.11 -1.29
N ALA A 321 -20.47 2.36 -1.01
CA ALA A 321 -20.96 3.52 -1.74
C ALA A 321 -20.64 3.44 -3.23
N VAL A 322 -19.42 3.05 -3.58
CA VAL A 322 -19.03 2.82 -4.98
C VAL A 322 -19.79 1.65 -5.59
N GLY A 323 -19.81 0.49 -4.93
CA GLY A 323 -20.48 -0.71 -5.45
C GLY A 323 -21.99 -0.51 -5.68
N ARG A 324 -22.66 0.18 -4.75
CA ARG A 324 -24.07 0.55 -4.91
C ARG A 324 -24.31 1.53 -6.07
N HIS A 325 -23.39 2.50 -6.27
CA HIS A 325 -23.42 3.37 -7.42
C HIS A 325 -23.27 2.61 -8.75
N LEU A 326 -22.49 1.53 -8.76
CA LEU A 326 -22.34 0.64 -9.92
C LEU A 326 -23.55 -0.31 -10.12
N GLY A 327 -24.54 -0.27 -9.22
CA GLY A 327 -25.71 -1.15 -9.27
C GLY A 327 -25.47 -2.55 -8.73
N VAL A 328 -24.36 -2.76 -8.00
CA VAL A 328 -24.06 -4.05 -7.36
C VAL A 328 -24.97 -4.24 -6.14
N GLU A 329 -25.55 -5.42 -6.01
CA GLU A 329 -26.35 -5.78 -4.85
C GLU A 329 -25.51 -5.82 -3.58
N PHE A 330 -26.07 -5.31 -2.47
CA PHE A 330 -25.38 -5.25 -1.17
C PHE A 330 -24.86 -6.62 -0.71
N SER A 331 -25.60 -7.69 -0.97
CA SER A 331 -25.19 -9.05 -0.61
C SER A 331 -23.84 -9.48 -1.20
N HIS A 332 -23.57 -9.13 -2.46
CA HIS A 332 -22.29 -9.41 -3.11
C HIS A 332 -21.15 -8.56 -2.51
N LEU A 333 -21.44 -7.27 -2.27
CA LEU A 333 -20.46 -6.38 -1.64
C LEU A 333 -20.11 -6.86 -0.23
N ALA A 334 -21.10 -7.23 0.56
CA ALA A 334 -20.92 -7.75 1.92
C ALA A 334 -20.16 -9.09 1.92
N ALA A 335 -20.46 -9.98 0.96
CA ALA A 335 -19.75 -11.27 0.83
C ALA A 335 -18.27 -11.06 0.46
N GLY A 336 -17.95 -10.17 -0.49
CA GLY A 336 -16.57 -9.85 -0.86
C GLY A 336 -15.81 -9.18 0.29
N LEU A 337 -16.43 -8.24 0.99
CA LEU A 337 -15.84 -7.57 2.15
C LEU A 337 -15.57 -8.52 3.31
N ALA A 338 -16.42 -9.53 3.52
CA ALA A 338 -16.23 -10.54 4.56
C ALA A 338 -15.03 -11.48 4.30
N GLN A 339 -14.63 -11.64 3.03
CA GLN A 339 -13.46 -12.43 2.62
C GLN A 339 -12.13 -11.65 2.75
N PHE A 340 -12.18 -10.33 3.00
CA PHE A 340 -10.99 -9.52 3.14
C PHE A 340 -10.32 -9.78 4.50
N GLU A 341 -9.13 -10.37 4.48
CA GLU A 341 -8.35 -10.73 5.67
C GLU A 341 -7.28 -9.68 6.04
N GLY A 342 -7.23 -8.56 5.32
CA GLY A 342 -6.24 -7.50 5.50
C GLY A 342 -5.21 -7.42 4.37
N ALA A 343 -4.41 -6.37 4.41
CA ALA A 343 -3.23 -6.19 3.58
C ALA A 343 -1.98 -6.36 4.46
N ARG A 344 -0.85 -6.75 3.85
CA ARG A 344 0.41 -6.86 4.58
C ARG A 344 0.76 -5.56 5.28
N ARG A 345 1.32 -5.70 6.48
CA ARG A 345 1.68 -4.58 7.34
C ARG A 345 0.50 -3.65 7.67
N ARG A 346 -0.73 -4.18 7.79
CA ARG A 346 -1.92 -3.48 8.27
C ARG A 346 -2.56 -4.32 9.38
N PHE A 347 -2.08 -4.13 10.61
CA PHE A 347 -2.39 -4.96 11.77
C PHE A 347 -2.15 -6.45 11.50
N GLU A 348 -1.04 -6.77 10.80
CA GLU A 348 -0.71 -8.12 10.35
C GLU A 348 -0.18 -8.97 11.50
N LEU A 349 -0.85 -10.08 11.81
CA LEU A 349 -0.33 -11.07 12.75
C LEU A 349 0.87 -11.80 12.12
N ARG A 350 2.06 -11.62 12.70
CA ARG A 350 3.32 -12.24 12.26
C ARG A 350 3.60 -13.56 12.97
N GLY A 351 3.04 -13.74 14.15
CA GLY A 351 3.18 -14.97 14.94
C GLY A 351 2.55 -14.85 16.32
N TYR A 352 2.29 -16.05 16.91
CA TYR A 352 1.86 -16.20 18.29
C TYR A 352 2.74 -17.25 18.96
N HIS A 353 3.60 -16.84 19.88
CA HIS A 353 4.57 -17.72 20.51
C HIS A 353 4.69 -17.41 22.00
N ASN A 354 4.73 -18.48 22.81
CA ASN A 354 4.85 -18.39 24.26
C ASN A 354 3.82 -17.45 24.92
N GLY A 355 2.58 -17.41 24.37
CA GLY A 355 1.53 -16.54 24.85
C GLY A 355 1.65 -15.07 24.44
N ILE A 356 2.55 -14.73 23.50
CA ILE A 356 2.79 -13.36 23.00
C ILE A 356 2.32 -13.27 21.55
N GLN A 357 1.57 -12.21 21.22
CA GLN A 357 1.21 -11.85 19.86
C GLN A 357 2.24 -10.89 19.27
N PHE A 358 2.67 -11.11 18.02
CA PHE A 358 3.57 -10.24 17.28
C PHE A 358 2.83 -9.67 16.08
N ILE A 359 2.60 -8.34 16.10
CA ILE A 359 1.80 -7.61 15.10
C ILE A 359 2.70 -6.61 14.36
N ASP A 360 2.60 -6.57 13.02
CA ASP A 360 3.28 -5.59 12.15
C ASP A 360 2.25 -4.61 11.60
N ASP A 361 2.48 -3.31 11.78
CA ASP A 361 1.64 -2.26 11.21
C ASP A 361 2.48 -1.15 10.57
N TYR A 362 2.03 -0.67 9.43
CA TYR A 362 2.70 0.39 8.67
C TYR A 362 2.46 1.80 9.25
N ALA A 363 1.65 1.92 10.29
CA ALA A 363 1.29 3.20 10.92
C ALA A 363 2.53 4.03 11.24
N HIS A 364 2.59 5.22 10.70
CA HIS A 364 3.72 6.14 10.80
C HIS A 364 3.30 7.62 10.91
N HIS A 365 2.00 7.89 10.91
CA HIS A 365 1.38 9.18 11.22
C HIS A 365 0.65 9.10 12.57
N PRO A 366 0.56 10.18 13.36
CA PRO A 366 -0.12 10.15 14.67
C PRO A 366 -1.54 9.58 14.61
N SER A 367 -2.36 9.98 13.64
CA SER A 367 -3.73 9.47 13.44
C SER A 367 -3.76 7.96 13.15
N GLU A 368 -2.81 7.44 12.36
CA GLU A 368 -2.69 6.00 12.09
C GLU A 368 -2.31 5.23 13.34
N ILE A 369 -1.35 5.73 14.14
CA ILE A 369 -0.93 5.11 15.39
C ILE A 369 -2.12 5.00 16.36
N GLN A 370 -2.88 6.09 16.53
CA GLN A 370 -4.08 6.09 17.37
C GLN A 370 -5.13 5.09 16.88
N ALA A 371 -5.37 5.01 15.57
CA ALA A 371 -6.29 4.06 14.97
C ALA A 371 -5.85 2.60 15.21
N THR A 372 -4.57 2.31 15.02
CA THR A 372 -3.98 0.97 15.25
C THR A 372 -4.03 0.59 16.73
N LEU A 373 -3.67 1.51 17.63
CA LEU A 373 -3.74 1.28 19.07
C LEU A 373 -5.19 1.10 19.55
N SER A 374 -6.18 1.72 18.92
CA SER A 374 -7.59 1.49 19.25
C SER A 374 -8.03 0.05 18.95
N VAL A 375 -7.49 -0.56 17.88
CA VAL A 375 -7.71 -1.98 17.58
C VAL A 375 -7.02 -2.88 18.61
N ALA A 376 -5.78 -2.56 19.00
CA ALA A 376 -5.06 -3.28 20.04
C ALA A 376 -5.81 -3.22 21.39
N ALA A 377 -6.41 -2.07 21.73
CA ALA A 377 -7.23 -1.91 22.94
C ALA A 377 -8.51 -2.77 22.92
N LEU A 378 -9.15 -2.98 21.74
CA LEU A 378 -10.27 -3.91 21.60
C LEU A 378 -9.84 -5.36 21.89
N GLN A 379 -8.66 -5.77 21.42
CA GLN A 379 -8.10 -7.09 21.69
C GLN A 379 -7.89 -7.31 23.20
N ARG A 380 -7.42 -6.30 23.92
CA ARG A 380 -7.27 -6.31 25.39
C ARG A 380 -8.61 -6.37 26.12
N ALA A 381 -9.59 -5.58 25.70
CA ALA A 381 -10.92 -5.55 26.32
C ALA A 381 -11.67 -6.89 26.18
N GLY A 382 -11.41 -7.66 25.11
CA GLY A 382 -11.95 -8.99 24.88
C GLY A 382 -11.39 -10.07 25.82
N SER A 383 -10.42 -9.76 26.68
CA SER A 383 -9.84 -10.72 27.65
C SER A 383 -10.87 -11.34 28.60
N SER A 384 -11.97 -10.65 28.90
CA SER A 384 -13.09 -11.19 29.69
C SER A 384 -13.88 -12.29 28.98
N THR A 385 -13.71 -12.42 27.64
CA THR A 385 -14.40 -13.39 26.77
C THR A 385 -13.45 -14.42 26.14
N GLY A 386 -12.18 -14.47 26.61
CA GLY A 386 -11.18 -15.45 26.16
C GLY A 386 -10.07 -14.87 25.25
N SER A 387 -9.96 -13.55 25.07
CA SER A 387 -8.79 -12.92 24.45
C SER A 387 -7.57 -13.08 25.36
N LEU A 388 -6.41 -13.30 24.74
CA LEU A 388 -5.15 -13.57 25.44
C LEU A 388 -4.35 -12.28 25.74
N THR A 389 -4.70 -11.15 25.11
CA THR A 389 -3.95 -9.89 25.26
C THR A 389 -4.29 -9.17 26.56
N GLN A 390 -3.29 -8.96 27.39
CA GLN A 390 -3.40 -8.25 28.68
C GLN A 390 -2.71 -6.89 28.61
N ARG A 391 -1.59 -6.78 27.86
CA ARG A 391 -0.76 -5.59 27.75
C ARG A 391 -0.33 -5.35 26.32
N VAL A 392 -0.32 -4.08 25.88
CA VAL A 392 0.13 -3.63 24.57
C VAL A 392 1.50 -2.97 24.69
N VAL A 393 2.51 -3.58 24.09
CA VAL A 393 3.86 -3.08 23.99
C VAL A 393 4.07 -2.53 22.58
N ALA A 394 4.01 -1.21 22.43
CA ALA A 394 4.17 -0.53 21.13
C ALA A 394 5.64 -0.25 20.86
N VAL A 395 6.15 -0.72 19.74
CA VAL A 395 7.51 -0.43 19.24
C VAL A 395 7.39 0.49 18.04
N PHE A 396 7.84 1.73 18.16
CA PHE A 396 7.67 2.74 17.13
C PHE A 396 9.01 3.15 16.51
N GLN A 397 9.11 3.04 15.18
CA GLN A 397 10.18 3.61 14.39
C GLN A 397 9.67 4.84 13.64
N PRO A 398 10.04 6.07 14.06
CA PRO A 398 9.67 7.28 13.35
C PRO A 398 10.23 7.25 11.92
N HIS A 399 9.48 7.78 10.97
CA HIS A 399 9.83 7.75 9.56
C HIS A 399 9.92 9.17 9.01
N ARG A 400 11.11 9.57 8.53
CA ARG A 400 11.53 10.89 8.06
C ARG A 400 11.71 11.93 9.16
N TYR A 401 12.76 12.71 9.04
CA TYR A 401 13.03 13.84 9.97
C TYR A 401 11.99 14.94 9.82
N SER A 402 11.62 15.28 8.60
CA SER A 402 10.60 16.29 8.29
C SER A 402 9.27 15.99 8.97
N ARG A 403 8.75 14.75 8.83
CA ARG A 403 7.49 14.33 9.47
C ARG A 403 7.59 14.32 10.98
N THR A 404 8.69 13.79 11.53
CA THR A 404 8.87 13.74 12.98
C THR A 404 8.93 15.14 13.59
N ALA A 405 9.55 16.10 12.91
CA ALA A 405 9.60 17.49 13.36
C ALA A 405 8.23 18.19 13.26
N ALA A 406 7.55 18.00 12.12
CA ALA A 406 6.25 18.65 11.87
C ALA A 406 5.16 18.20 12.86
N PHE A 407 5.17 16.92 13.25
CA PHE A 407 4.13 16.33 14.12
C PHE A 407 4.64 15.92 15.50
N LEU A 408 5.70 16.56 16.01
CA LEU A 408 6.29 16.20 17.31
C LEU A 408 5.26 16.28 18.46
N SER A 409 4.41 17.31 18.45
CA SER A 409 3.35 17.51 19.44
C SER A 409 2.30 16.41 19.38
N GLU A 410 1.84 16.06 18.17
CA GLU A 410 0.83 15.04 17.93
C GLU A 410 1.37 13.64 18.25
N PHE A 411 2.62 13.34 17.88
CA PHE A 411 3.27 12.10 18.26
C PHE A 411 3.39 11.95 19.76
N SER A 412 3.69 13.03 20.49
CA SER A 412 3.84 12.98 21.95
C SER A 412 2.58 12.47 22.66
N GLN A 413 1.41 12.59 22.05
CA GLN A 413 0.10 12.24 22.60
C GLN A 413 -0.53 10.98 21.93
N ALA A 414 0.13 10.41 20.92
CA ALA A 414 -0.47 9.35 20.12
C ALA A 414 -0.52 7.98 20.80
N PHE A 415 0.24 7.75 21.87
CA PHE A 415 0.49 6.43 22.45
C PHE A 415 -0.34 6.12 23.71
N GLY A 416 -1.32 6.94 24.07
CA GLY A 416 -2.07 6.81 25.33
C GLY A 416 -2.80 5.48 25.54
N GLN A 417 -2.99 4.66 24.51
CA GLN A 417 -3.62 3.33 24.60
C GLN A 417 -2.61 2.16 24.67
N ALA A 418 -1.30 2.44 24.54
CA ALA A 418 -0.25 1.47 24.82
C ALA A 418 0.03 1.38 26.33
N ASP A 419 0.50 0.24 26.82
CA ASP A 419 0.96 0.08 28.20
C ASP A 419 2.45 0.38 28.33
N VAL A 420 3.23 0.08 27.27
CA VAL A 420 4.66 0.38 27.17
C VAL A 420 4.97 0.86 25.75
N VAL A 421 5.85 1.84 25.62
CA VAL A 421 6.30 2.38 24.33
C VAL A 421 7.82 2.23 24.20
N LEU A 422 8.30 1.64 23.13
CA LEU A 422 9.70 1.66 22.72
C LEU A 422 9.83 2.58 21.52
N VAL A 423 10.75 3.53 21.55
CA VAL A 423 11.00 4.49 20.45
C VAL A 423 12.41 4.29 19.93
N THR A 424 12.56 4.14 18.61
CA THR A 424 13.87 4.01 17.96
C THR A 424 14.38 5.35 17.44
N ASP A 425 15.60 5.35 16.90
CA ASP A 425 16.04 6.43 16.04
C ASP A 425 15.20 6.53 14.77
N ILE A 426 15.20 7.75 14.19
CA ILE A 426 14.41 8.08 13.02
C ILE A 426 14.97 7.37 11.79
N TYR A 427 14.12 6.63 11.09
CA TYR A 427 14.43 6.12 9.76
C TYR A 427 14.37 7.26 8.74
N SER A 428 15.54 7.64 8.21
CA SER A 428 15.69 8.85 7.39
C SER A 428 14.96 8.78 6.04
N ALA A 429 14.73 7.60 5.49
CA ALA A 429 14.21 7.41 4.13
C ALA A 429 14.96 8.23 3.05
N GLY A 430 16.26 8.46 3.26
CA GLY A 430 17.11 9.25 2.37
C GLY A 430 17.13 10.76 2.65
N GLU A 431 16.39 11.23 3.64
CA GLU A 431 16.47 12.65 4.06
C GLU A 431 17.75 12.96 4.81
N THR A 432 18.23 14.20 4.66
CA THR A 432 19.24 14.81 5.52
C THR A 432 18.52 15.47 6.70
N ASN A 433 19.04 15.29 7.91
CA ASN A 433 18.46 15.89 9.11
C ASN A 433 18.75 17.41 9.15
N THR A 434 17.91 18.20 8.56
CA THR A 434 17.98 19.69 8.58
C THR A 434 17.22 20.31 9.75
N HIS A 435 16.41 19.50 10.46
CA HIS A 435 15.57 19.95 11.57
C HIS A 435 16.23 19.76 12.96
N GLY A 436 17.37 19.08 13.00
CA GLY A 436 18.08 18.78 14.27
C GLY A 436 17.29 17.85 15.20
N ILE A 437 16.26 17.15 14.70
CA ILE A 437 15.42 16.25 15.48
C ILE A 437 16.03 14.85 15.54
N THR A 438 15.90 14.19 16.70
CA THR A 438 16.40 12.83 16.91
C THR A 438 15.33 11.92 17.50
N GLY A 439 15.57 10.61 17.52
CA GLY A 439 14.70 9.66 18.23
C GLY A 439 14.63 9.95 19.73
N GLU A 440 15.71 10.43 20.33
CA GLU A 440 15.75 10.85 21.75
C GLU A 440 14.87 12.08 22.00
N THR A 441 14.82 13.05 21.06
CA THR A 441 13.93 14.20 21.15
C THR A 441 12.46 13.74 21.17
N LEU A 442 12.10 12.81 20.29
CA LEU A 442 10.76 12.24 20.25
C LEU A 442 10.45 11.41 21.50
N HIS A 443 11.39 10.57 21.96
CA HIS A 443 11.27 9.83 23.22
C HIS A 443 10.93 10.78 24.39
N THR A 444 11.68 11.85 24.52
CA THR A 444 11.48 12.85 25.60
C THR A 444 10.09 13.49 25.52
N ALA A 445 9.62 13.81 24.30
CA ALA A 445 8.29 14.37 24.08
C ALA A 445 7.18 13.39 24.47
N ILE A 446 7.31 12.09 24.09
CA ILE A 446 6.34 11.05 24.45
C ILE A 446 6.36 10.78 25.96
N ALA A 447 7.54 10.74 26.60
CA ALA A 447 7.69 10.51 28.03
C ALA A 447 7.04 11.60 28.91
N ALA A 448 6.80 12.81 28.37
CA ALA A 448 6.05 13.84 29.05
C ALA A 448 4.54 13.51 29.19
N HIS A 449 4.03 12.58 28.37
CA HIS A 449 2.62 12.22 28.30
C HIS A 449 2.34 10.74 28.58
N HIS A 450 3.37 9.89 28.62
CA HIS A 450 3.25 8.45 28.81
C HIS A 450 4.22 7.94 29.90
N PRO A 451 3.75 7.13 30.89
CA PRO A 451 4.53 6.77 32.06
C PRO A 451 5.65 5.74 31.81
N GLN A 452 5.54 4.94 30.73
CA GLN A 452 6.49 3.86 30.44
C GLN A 452 6.99 3.98 28.99
N VAL A 453 8.09 4.71 28.81
CA VAL A 453 8.72 4.92 27.50
C VAL A 453 10.20 4.55 27.58
N HIS A 454 10.64 3.74 26.62
CA HIS A 454 12.04 3.31 26.49
C HIS A 454 12.63 3.84 25.19
N TYR A 455 13.80 4.43 25.26
CA TYR A 455 14.56 4.80 24.07
C TYR A 455 15.51 3.68 23.66
N CYS A 456 15.37 3.20 22.44
CA CYS A 456 16.16 2.13 21.85
C CYS A 456 16.78 2.63 20.54
N PRO A 457 18.00 3.22 20.55
CA PRO A 457 18.56 3.94 19.39
C PRO A 457 18.80 3.06 18.17
N SER A 458 18.90 1.75 18.32
CA SER A 458 19.12 0.80 17.23
C SER A 458 18.13 -0.36 17.25
N LEU A 459 18.02 -1.08 16.16
CA LEU A 459 17.16 -2.28 16.07
C LEU A 459 17.68 -3.41 16.98
N GLU A 460 19.00 -3.49 17.21
CA GLU A 460 19.62 -4.41 18.16
C GLU A 460 19.21 -4.07 19.60
N ALA A 461 19.17 -2.78 19.94
CA ALA A 461 18.71 -2.33 21.25
C ALA A 461 17.23 -2.68 21.46
N VAL A 462 16.38 -2.54 20.43
CA VAL A 462 14.99 -3.00 20.48
C VAL A 462 14.91 -4.49 20.77
N ASN A 463 15.67 -5.31 20.05
CA ASN A 463 15.67 -6.76 20.21
C ASN A 463 16.05 -7.17 21.65
N THR A 464 17.12 -6.58 22.17
CA THR A 464 17.59 -6.82 23.55
C THR A 464 16.54 -6.41 24.57
N THR A 465 15.98 -5.20 24.43
CA THR A 465 14.96 -4.70 25.38
C THR A 465 13.70 -5.56 25.37
N LEU A 466 13.22 -5.99 24.19
CA LEU A 466 12.02 -6.82 24.07
C LEU A 466 12.24 -8.22 24.63
N ALA A 467 13.44 -8.79 24.53
CA ALA A 467 13.76 -10.10 25.10
C ALA A 467 13.60 -10.12 26.63
N ASP A 468 13.92 -9.01 27.30
CA ASP A 468 13.80 -8.86 28.76
C ASP A 468 12.42 -8.39 29.20
N LEU A 469 11.68 -7.66 28.34
CA LEU A 469 10.44 -6.97 28.66
C LEU A 469 9.18 -7.81 28.43
N LEU A 470 9.18 -8.57 27.31
CA LEU A 470 7.97 -9.29 26.88
C LEU A 470 7.66 -10.49 27.76
N GLN A 471 6.38 -10.66 28.05
CA GLN A 471 5.86 -11.74 28.87
C GLN A 471 4.58 -12.32 28.29
N PRO A 472 4.17 -13.56 28.65
CA PRO A 472 2.92 -14.15 28.21
C PRO A 472 1.72 -13.23 28.50
N GLY A 473 0.86 -13.03 27.51
CA GLY A 473 -0.25 -12.09 27.53
C GLY A 473 0.06 -10.75 26.88
N ASP A 474 1.29 -10.51 26.40
CA ASP A 474 1.63 -9.28 25.68
C ASP A 474 1.22 -9.34 24.21
N MET A 475 0.90 -8.18 23.68
CA MET A 475 0.92 -7.88 22.25
C MET A 475 2.12 -6.98 21.96
N ALA A 476 3.10 -7.50 21.24
CA ALA A 476 4.22 -6.73 20.70
C ALA A 476 3.79 -6.14 19.34
N LEU A 477 3.50 -4.84 19.32
CA LEU A 477 2.96 -4.12 18.18
C LEU A 477 4.06 -3.24 17.55
N PHE A 478 4.52 -3.62 16.36
CA PHE A 478 5.58 -2.94 15.62
C PHE A 478 4.97 -1.92 14.66
N LEU A 479 5.29 -0.63 14.87
CA LEU A 479 4.70 0.51 14.17
C LEU A 479 5.76 1.25 13.36
N GLY A 480 5.55 1.43 12.05
CA GLY A 480 6.42 2.25 11.23
C GLY A 480 6.55 1.85 9.77
N ALA A 481 6.82 2.83 8.91
CA ALA A 481 7.00 2.65 7.46
C ALA A 481 8.45 2.27 7.06
N GLY A 482 9.39 2.25 8.02
CA GLY A 482 10.80 1.95 7.79
C GLY A 482 11.12 0.47 7.71
N ASN A 483 12.24 0.10 8.34
CA ASN A 483 12.78 -1.26 8.31
C ASN A 483 12.58 -2.04 9.62
N LEU A 484 11.82 -1.51 10.56
CA LEU A 484 11.54 -2.13 11.86
C LEU A 484 10.96 -3.55 11.72
N ASN A 485 10.08 -3.75 10.75
CA ASN A 485 9.44 -5.06 10.51
C ASN A 485 10.42 -6.21 10.22
N ARG A 486 11.67 -5.89 9.86
CA ARG A 486 12.69 -6.92 9.53
C ARG A 486 13.21 -7.65 10.76
N ILE A 487 13.16 -7.02 11.94
CA ILE A 487 13.63 -7.65 13.17
C ILE A 487 12.58 -8.56 13.83
N ILE A 488 11.32 -8.52 13.38
CA ILE A 488 10.24 -9.31 14.00
C ILE A 488 10.59 -10.80 14.09
N PRO A 489 11.13 -11.45 13.04
CA PRO A 489 11.55 -12.85 13.15
C PRO A 489 12.63 -13.07 14.23
N ASP A 490 13.60 -12.16 14.34
CA ASP A 490 14.68 -12.26 15.32
C ASP A 490 14.15 -12.05 16.74
N VAL A 491 13.21 -11.11 16.94
CA VAL A 491 12.51 -10.90 18.22
C VAL A 491 11.69 -12.12 18.62
N MET A 492 11.02 -12.79 17.67
CA MET A 492 10.21 -13.98 17.94
C MET A 492 11.05 -15.22 18.30
N ALA A 493 12.24 -15.36 17.74
CA ALA A 493 13.06 -16.59 17.81
C ALA A 493 13.26 -17.14 19.24
N PRO A 494 13.60 -16.35 20.28
CA PRO A 494 13.76 -16.84 21.64
C PRO A 494 12.45 -17.42 22.23
N PHE A 495 11.30 -16.86 21.87
CA PHE A 495 9.99 -17.29 22.36
C PHE A 495 9.52 -18.58 21.66
N VAL A 496 9.82 -18.76 20.38
CA VAL A 496 9.64 -20.02 19.63
C VAL A 496 10.44 -21.15 20.29
N GLU A 497 11.72 -20.90 20.63
CA GLU A 497 12.57 -21.89 21.28
C GLU A 497 12.08 -22.24 22.69
N ALA A 498 11.62 -21.24 23.45
CA ALA A 498 11.09 -21.47 24.79
C ALA A 498 9.82 -22.35 24.77
N GLU A 499 8.91 -22.11 23.82
CA GLU A 499 7.70 -22.89 23.58
C GLU A 499 8.04 -24.36 23.22
N ALA A 500 8.99 -24.55 22.29
CA ALA A 500 9.46 -25.90 21.89
C ALA A 500 10.05 -26.70 23.05
N ARG A 501 10.82 -26.04 23.96
CA ARG A 501 11.37 -26.71 25.16
C ARG A 501 10.31 -27.11 26.18
N THR A 502 9.24 -26.32 26.27
CA THR A 502 8.10 -26.60 27.18
C THR A 502 7.32 -27.82 26.69
N VAL A 503 7.05 -27.90 25.37
CA VAL A 503 6.36 -29.05 24.76
C VAL A 503 7.17 -30.35 24.88
N GLN A 504 8.50 -30.29 24.81
CA GLN A 504 9.37 -31.46 24.96
C GLN A 504 9.45 -32.00 26.40
N ARG A 505 9.07 -31.16 27.40
CA ARG A 505 9.11 -31.54 28.82
C ARG A 505 7.75 -32.00 29.39
N ALA A 506 6.67 -31.75 28.63
CA ALA A 506 5.30 -32.19 28.94
C ALA A 506 4.97 -33.54 28.30
#